data_869503dd33bf0b11937cc132612c8b05
#
_entry.id   869503dd33bf0b11937cc132612c8b05
#
_cell.length_a   1.000
_cell.length_b   1.000
_cell.length_c   1.000
_cell.angle_alpha   90.00
_cell.angle_beta   90.00
_cell.angle_gamma   90.00
#
_symmetry.space_group_name_H-M   'P 1'
#
loop_
_entity.id
_entity.type
_entity.pdbx_description
1 polymer ?
#
loop_
_entity_poly.entity_id
_entity_poly.type
_entity_poly.pdbx_seq_one_letter_code
_entity_poly.pdbx_strand_id
1 'polypeptide(L)'
;MFNSIVMVKQVPDTANISGKVMKDDGTVNRTKLPAIFNHEDRVALELALQVKEKYGGKVTAVTMGPPRASDVLRECLYMGANETYLVSDRKFAGADTLATSYVLSEVIKKIGNYDFIFAGRQAIDGDTAQVGPQTAEKLGIPQITYTEEILNVEKN
;
A
#
# COMPACT_ATOMS: atom_id res chain seq x y z
N MET A 1 14.64 -18.16 0.92
CA MET A 1 14.13 -16.96 1.60
C MET A 1 13.82 -15.92 0.55
N PHE A 2 12.66 -15.26 0.67
CA PHE A 2 12.22 -14.18 -0.25
C PHE A 2 11.80 -12.96 0.55
N ASN A 3 12.37 -11.81 0.22
CA ASN A 3 12.00 -10.55 0.84
C ASN A 3 10.92 -9.86 0.02
N SER A 4 9.90 -9.36 0.71
CA SER A 4 8.76 -8.72 0.09
C SER A 4 8.61 -7.28 0.57
N ILE A 5 8.26 -6.39 -0.33
CA ILE A 5 7.77 -5.04 0.00
C ILE A 5 6.27 -5.01 -0.29
N VAL A 6 5.48 -4.45 0.62
CA VAL A 6 4.04 -4.28 0.44
C VAL A 6 3.70 -2.80 0.48
N MET A 7 3.09 -2.31 -0.58
CA MET A 7 2.55 -0.95 -0.61
C MET A 7 1.17 -0.95 0.03
N VAL A 8 0.99 -0.10 1.05
CA VAL A 8 -0.26 -0.03 1.81
C VAL A 8 -0.76 1.40 1.93
N LYS A 9 -2.06 1.58 2.06
CA LYS A 9 -2.67 2.90 2.18
C LYS A 9 -3.69 2.97 3.31
N GLN A 10 -3.66 4.06 4.05
CA GLN A 10 -4.75 4.48 4.91
C GLN A 10 -5.78 5.24 4.08
N VAL A 11 -7.03 4.80 4.12
CA VAL A 11 -8.13 5.39 3.36
C VAL A 11 -9.27 5.82 4.28
N PRO A 12 -10.12 6.79 3.89
CA PRO A 12 -11.34 7.09 4.63
C PRO A 12 -12.29 5.89 4.62
N ASP A 13 -12.93 5.64 5.74
CA ASP A 13 -14.02 4.66 5.82
C ASP A 13 -15.27 5.23 5.12
N THR A 14 -15.50 4.80 3.89
CA THR A 14 -16.64 5.24 3.09
C THR A 14 -17.93 4.48 3.40
N ALA A 15 -17.86 3.39 4.18
CA ALA A 15 -19.05 2.65 4.59
C ALA A 15 -19.81 3.35 5.74
N ASN A 16 -19.12 4.17 6.52
CA ASN A 16 -19.67 4.87 7.69
C ASN A 16 -19.89 6.37 7.46
N ILE A 17 -20.32 6.76 6.26
CA ILE A 17 -20.63 8.16 5.93
C ILE A 17 -21.93 8.57 6.64
N SER A 18 -21.81 9.43 7.66
CA SER A 18 -22.95 10.09 8.28
C SER A 18 -23.17 11.48 7.67
N GLY A 19 -24.42 12.00 7.68
CA GLY A 19 -24.74 13.32 7.11
C GLY A 19 -23.95 14.51 7.67
N LYS A 20 -23.31 14.34 8.84
CA LYS A 20 -22.40 15.32 9.45
C LYS A 20 -21.03 15.42 8.77
N VAL A 21 -20.75 14.55 7.82
CA VAL A 21 -19.47 14.46 7.11
C VAL A 21 -19.47 15.22 5.79
N MET A 22 -20.64 15.63 5.33
CA MET A 22 -20.76 16.49 4.13
C MET A 22 -20.38 17.92 4.48
N LYS A 23 -19.67 18.57 3.57
CA LYS A 23 -19.48 20.02 3.59
C LYS A 23 -20.68 20.72 2.96
N ASP A 24 -20.79 22.03 3.16
CA ASP A 24 -21.87 22.86 2.61
C ASP A 24 -21.86 22.88 1.07
N ASP A 25 -20.70 22.61 0.46
CA ASP A 25 -20.51 22.50 -1.00
C ASP A 25 -20.88 21.12 -1.58
N GLY A 26 -21.40 20.20 -0.75
CA GLY A 26 -21.77 18.85 -1.14
C GLY A 26 -20.61 17.86 -1.23
N THR A 27 -19.39 18.28 -0.93
CA THR A 27 -18.22 17.37 -0.91
C THR A 27 -18.04 16.70 0.46
N VAL A 28 -17.43 15.53 0.45
CA VAL A 28 -17.14 14.79 1.69
C VAL A 28 -15.95 15.38 2.42
N ASN A 29 -16.13 15.72 3.71
CA ASN A 29 -15.04 16.11 4.56
C ASN A 29 -14.27 14.86 5.05
N ARG A 30 -13.30 14.44 4.27
CA ARG A 30 -12.49 13.25 4.52
C ARG A 30 -11.76 13.25 5.88
N THR A 31 -11.55 14.44 6.48
CA THR A 31 -10.89 14.53 7.79
C THR A 31 -11.79 14.15 8.96
N LYS A 32 -13.10 14.10 8.74
CA LYS A 32 -14.10 13.70 9.73
C LYS A 32 -14.47 12.21 9.64
N LEU A 33 -14.03 11.51 8.59
CA LEU A 33 -14.24 10.08 8.47
C LEU A 33 -13.19 9.33 9.29
N PRO A 34 -13.56 8.22 9.93
CA PRO A 34 -12.61 7.27 10.43
C PRO A 34 -11.68 6.86 9.29
N ALA A 35 -10.42 6.65 9.61
CA ALA A 35 -9.45 6.17 8.64
C ALA A 35 -9.26 4.66 8.88
N ILE A 36 -9.25 3.90 7.82
CA ILE A 36 -9.09 2.45 7.85
C ILE A 36 -7.94 2.01 6.96
N PHE A 37 -7.45 0.80 7.19
CA PHE A 37 -6.54 0.12 6.28
C PHE A 37 -7.29 -0.24 5.00
N ASN A 38 -6.77 0.13 3.83
CA ASN A 38 -7.36 -0.26 2.55
C ASN A 38 -7.48 -1.78 2.45
N HIS A 39 -8.68 -2.29 2.24
CA HIS A 39 -8.95 -3.72 2.27
C HIS A 39 -8.13 -4.51 1.25
N GLU A 40 -7.95 -3.98 0.05
CA GLU A 40 -7.18 -4.66 -1.00
C GLU A 40 -5.69 -4.72 -0.68
N ASP A 41 -5.14 -3.71 0.01
CA ASP A 41 -3.74 -3.74 0.47
C ASP A 41 -3.56 -4.73 1.64
N ARG A 42 -4.60 -4.94 2.45
CA ARG A 42 -4.57 -5.96 3.50
C ARG A 42 -4.49 -7.37 2.90
N VAL A 43 -5.18 -7.63 1.78
CA VAL A 43 -5.04 -8.89 1.02
C VAL A 43 -3.62 -9.04 0.46
N ALA A 44 -3.06 -7.96 -0.10
CA ALA A 44 -1.68 -7.96 -0.59
C ALA A 44 -0.66 -8.25 0.52
N LEU A 45 -0.87 -7.69 1.72
CA LEU A 45 -0.05 -7.97 2.89
C LEU A 45 -0.15 -9.45 3.31
N GLU A 46 -1.37 -10.00 3.32
CA GLU A 46 -1.59 -11.41 3.65
C GLU A 46 -0.83 -12.33 2.69
N LEU A 47 -0.90 -12.10 1.37
CA LEU A 47 -0.12 -12.87 0.40
C LEU A 47 1.40 -12.80 0.66
N ALA A 48 1.92 -11.62 1.00
CA ALA A 48 3.34 -11.46 1.34
C ALA A 48 3.71 -12.22 2.62
N LEU A 49 2.82 -12.25 3.62
CA LEU A 49 3.03 -13.01 4.86
C LEU A 49 2.99 -14.51 4.62
N GLN A 50 2.12 -15.01 3.75
CA GLN A 50 2.09 -16.42 3.35
C GLN A 50 3.39 -16.83 2.63
N VAL A 51 3.92 -15.99 1.74
CA VAL A 51 5.24 -16.22 1.13
C VAL A 51 6.33 -16.29 2.20
N LYS A 52 6.33 -15.36 3.16
CA LYS A 52 7.28 -15.37 4.28
C LYS A 52 7.14 -16.63 5.13
N GLU A 53 5.93 -17.06 5.44
CA GLU A 53 5.69 -18.26 6.25
C GLU A 53 6.21 -19.52 5.55
N LYS A 54 5.91 -19.67 4.26
CA LYS A 54 6.26 -20.87 3.49
C LYS A 54 7.74 -20.92 3.11
N TYR A 55 8.38 -19.79 2.80
CA TYR A 55 9.72 -19.75 2.21
C TYR A 55 10.74 -18.97 3.04
N GLY A 56 10.34 -18.35 4.13
CA GLY A 56 11.18 -17.45 4.92
C GLY A 56 11.44 -16.12 4.21
N GLY A 57 12.11 -15.22 4.91
CA GLY A 57 12.42 -13.87 4.44
C GLY A 57 11.78 -12.79 5.30
N LYS A 58 11.75 -11.57 4.79
CA LYS A 58 11.17 -10.40 5.48
C LYS A 58 10.03 -9.79 4.68
N VAL A 59 9.06 -9.23 5.39
CA VAL A 59 7.99 -8.40 4.83
C VAL A 59 8.16 -6.97 5.34
N THR A 60 8.29 -6.04 4.42
CA THR A 60 8.43 -4.60 4.68
C THR A 60 7.22 -3.86 4.13
N ALA A 61 6.47 -3.16 4.97
CA ALA A 61 5.33 -2.37 4.51
C ALA A 61 5.72 -0.90 4.29
N VAL A 62 5.23 -0.30 3.21
CA VAL A 62 5.49 1.10 2.83
C VAL A 62 4.17 1.82 2.59
N THR A 63 4.03 3.01 3.16
CA THR A 63 2.91 3.91 2.87
C THR A 63 3.39 5.33 2.58
N MET A 64 2.77 6.00 1.63
CA MET A 64 2.93 7.44 1.40
C MET A 64 1.68 8.15 1.92
N GLY A 65 1.87 9.03 2.90
CA GLY A 65 0.73 9.72 3.50
C GLY A 65 1.10 10.70 4.60
N PRO A 66 0.11 11.35 5.21
CA PRO A 66 0.33 12.23 6.36
C PRO A 66 0.80 11.42 7.58
N PRO A 67 1.33 12.08 8.62
CA PRO A 67 1.84 11.40 9.83
C PRO A 67 0.86 10.37 10.44
N ARG A 68 -0.46 10.63 10.38
CA ARG A 68 -1.49 9.70 10.86
C ARG A 68 -1.53 8.36 10.11
N ALA A 69 -0.98 8.28 8.90
CA ALA A 69 -0.88 7.03 8.15
C ALA A 69 0.07 6.01 8.83
N SER A 70 0.79 6.42 9.90
CA SER A 70 1.50 5.49 10.77
C SER A 70 0.60 4.43 11.41
N ASP A 71 -0.70 4.68 11.52
CA ASP A 71 -1.63 3.72 12.13
C ASP A 71 -1.74 2.44 11.28
N VAL A 72 -1.85 2.57 9.95
CA VAL A 72 -1.88 1.39 9.07
C VAL A 72 -0.56 0.60 9.14
N LEU A 73 0.56 1.28 9.34
CA LEU A 73 1.86 0.61 9.49
C LEU A 73 1.95 -0.18 10.81
N ARG A 74 1.36 0.32 11.89
CA ARG A 74 1.24 -0.45 13.15
C ARG A 74 0.41 -1.72 12.94
N GLU A 75 -0.71 -1.62 12.19
CA GLU A 75 -1.50 -2.81 11.85
C GLU A 75 -0.67 -3.81 11.05
N CYS A 76 0.14 -3.36 10.07
CA CYS A 76 1.05 -4.24 9.35
C CYS A 76 2.03 -4.99 10.28
N LEU A 77 2.60 -4.29 11.28
CA LEU A 77 3.47 -4.93 12.27
C LEU A 77 2.71 -5.95 13.13
N TYR A 78 1.50 -5.64 13.57
CA TYR A 78 0.67 -6.59 14.33
C TYR A 78 0.28 -7.81 13.50
N MET A 79 0.10 -7.67 12.19
CA MET A 79 -0.13 -8.79 11.28
C MET A 79 1.11 -9.64 11.02
N GLY A 80 2.31 -9.12 11.27
CA GLY A 80 3.55 -9.89 11.13
C GLY A 80 4.58 -9.32 10.16
N ALA A 81 4.42 -8.09 9.67
CA ALA A 81 5.47 -7.39 8.94
C ALA A 81 6.70 -7.17 9.84
N ASN A 82 7.89 -7.20 9.25
CA ASN A 82 9.15 -7.05 9.98
C ASN A 82 9.58 -5.60 10.13
N GLU A 83 9.30 -4.80 9.10
CA GLU A 83 9.75 -3.41 9.01
C GLU A 83 8.65 -2.57 8.33
N THR A 84 8.62 -1.28 8.65
CA THR A 84 7.65 -0.36 8.04
C THR A 84 8.29 1.00 7.74
N TYR A 85 7.86 1.63 6.66
CA TYR A 85 8.32 2.94 6.26
C TYR A 85 7.15 3.89 5.97
N LEU A 86 7.12 5.01 6.68
CA LEU A 86 6.21 6.12 6.39
C LEU A 86 6.92 7.17 5.53
N VAL A 87 6.40 7.40 4.35
CA VAL A 87 6.88 8.43 3.43
C VAL A 87 5.96 9.65 3.56
N SER A 88 6.41 10.66 4.28
CA SER A 88 5.57 11.80 4.64
C SER A 88 6.30 13.13 4.40
N ASP A 89 5.72 13.95 3.53
CA ASP A 89 6.11 15.34 3.34
C ASP A 89 4.86 16.13 2.90
N ARG A 90 4.78 17.41 3.29
CA ARG A 90 3.69 18.29 2.84
C ARG A 90 3.66 18.50 1.32
N LYS A 91 4.79 18.36 0.65
CA LYS A 91 4.91 18.44 -0.81
C LYS A 91 4.19 17.31 -1.55
N PHE A 92 3.90 16.22 -0.86
CA PHE A 92 3.16 15.08 -1.44
C PHE A 92 1.65 15.25 -1.37
N ALA A 93 1.16 16.30 -0.69
CA ALA A 93 -0.27 16.56 -0.61
C ALA A 93 -0.86 16.85 -1.99
N GLY A 94 -1.91 16.12 -2.36
CA GLY A 94 -2.56 16.26 -3.67
C GLY A 94 -1.83 15.58 -4.82
N ALA A 95 -0.81 14.76 -4.55
CA ALA A 95 -0.13 13.96 -5.57
C ALA A 95 -1.15 13.05 -6.31
N ASP A 96 -1.07 13.06 -7.62
CA ASP A 96 -1.77 12.11 -8.49
C ASP A 96 -1.09 10.73 -8.48
N THR A 97 -1.59 9.79 -9.27
CA THR A 97 -1.02 8.43 -9.34
C THR A 97 0.38 8.41 -9.91
N LEU A 98 0.69 9.33 -10.84
CA LEU A 98 2.02 9.43 -11.46
C LEU A 98 3.07 9.89 -10.45
N ALA A 99 2.79 10.95 -9.71
CA ALA A 99 3.68 11.45 -8.66
C ALA A 99 3.80 10.46 -7.51
N THR A 100 2.68 9.84 -7.09
CA THR A 100 2.68 8.83 -6.02
C THR A 100 3.53 7.62 -6.39
N SER A 101 3.37 7.07 -7.58
CA SER A 101 4.16 5.92 -8.03
C SER A 101 5.64 6.25 -8.21
N TYR A 102 5.96 7.49 -8.60
CA TYR A 102 7.35 7.95 -8.65
C TYR A 102 8.01 7.95 -7.27
N VAL A 103 7.36 8.59 -6.29
CA VAL A 103 7.87 8.64 -4.92
C VAL A 103 8.04 7.24 -4.33
N LEU A 104 7.03 6.38 -4.49
CA LEU A 104 7.08 5.00 -3.99
C LEU A 104 8.19 4.20 -4.67
N SER A 105 8.38 4.34 -5.97
CA SER A 105 9.47 3.65 -6.69
C SER A 105 10.86 4.06 -6.18
N GLU A 106 11.08 5.36 -5.90
CA GLU A 106 12.35 5.85 -5.36
C GLU A 106 12.60 5.34 -3.93
N VAL A 107 11.55 5.29 -3.11
CA VAL A 107 11.64 4.72 -1.76
C VAL A 107 11.94 3.23 -1.81
N ILE A 108 11.29 2.48 -2.69
CA ILE A 108 11.53 1.05 -2.89
C ILE A 108 12.96 0.79 -3.35
N LYS A 109 13.49 1.57 -4.28
CA LYS A 109 14.90 1.51 -4.69
C LYS A 109 15.86 1.74 -3.52
N LYS A 110 15.51 2.70 -2.65
CA LYS A 110 16.33 3.02 -1.46
C LYS A 110 16.29 1.93 -0.39
N ILE A 111 15.14 1.28 -0.19
CA ILE A 111 15.00 0.13 0.70
C ILE A 111 15.83 -1.03 0.14
N GLY A 112 15.73 -1.31 -1.14
CA GLY A 112 16.45 -2.38 -1.81
C GLY A 112 16.16 -3.76 -1.25
N ASN A 113 16.92 -4.74 -1.69
CA ASN A 113 16.90 -6.12 -1.16
C ASN A 113 15.50 -6.74 -1.07
N TYR A 114 14.77 -6.71 -2.17
CA TYR A 114 13.46 -7.34 -2.33
C TYR A 114 13.43 -8.29 -3.51
N ASP A 115 12.66 -9.37 -3.38
CA ASP A 115 12.37 -10.33 -4.45
C ASP A 115 10.98 -10.04 -5.04
N PHE A 116 10.03 -9.54 -4.20
CA PHE A 116 8.66 -9.23 -4.60
C PHE A 116 8.21 -7.86 -4.11
N ILE A 117 7.29 -7.27 -4.87
CA ILE A 117 6.51 -6.11 -4.45
C ILE A 117 5.03 -6.50 -4.56
N PHE A 118 4.30 -6.36 -3.47
CA PHE A 118 2.86 -6.58 -3.42
C PHE A 118 2.13 -5.25 -3.30
N ALA A 119 1.01 -5.15 -3.98
CA ALA A 119 0.10 -4.01 -3.89
C ALA A 119 -1.33 -4.52 -3.99
N GLY A 120 -2.25 -3.89 -3.27
CA GLY A 120 -3.67 -4.06 -3.56
C GLY A 120 -3.98 -3.61 -4.98
N ARG A 121 -5.04 -4.14 -5.57
CA ARG A 121 -5.48 -3.75 -6.92
C ARG A 121 -5.69 -2.24 -7.01
N GLN A 122 -6.33 -1.65 -6.00
CA GLN A 122 -6.64 -0.23 -5.93
C GLN A 122 -6.87 0.24 -4.49
N ALA A 123 -6.85 1.56 -4.28
CA ALA A 123 -7.31 2.19 -3.06
C ALA A 123 -8.78 2.59 -3.22
N ILE A 124 -9.65 2.22 -2.27
CA ILE A 124 -11.11 2.42 -2.33
C ILE A 124 -11.55 3.90 -2.31
N ASP A 125 -10.66 4.83 -2.02
CA ASP A 125 -10.94 6.27 -2.01
C ASP A 125 -10.72 6.97 -3.35
N GLY A 126 -9.99 6.34 -4.26
CA GLY A 126 -9.66 6.91 -5.57
C GLY A 126 -9.97 6.00 -6.75
N ASP A 127 -10.05 4.70 -6.53
CA ASP A 127 -10.45 3.65 -7.50
C ASP A 127 -9.71 3.68 -8.85
N THR A 128 -8.46 4.16 -8.89
CA THR A 128 -7.72 4.30 -10.14
C THR A 128 -7.04 3.02 -10.62
N ALA A 129 -6.69 2.11 -9.71
CA ALA A 129 -5.93 0.89 -9.97
C ALA A 129 -4.58 1.11 -10.71
N GLN A 130 -3.97 2.29 -10.59
CA GLN A 130 -2.82 2.70 -11.39
C GLN A 130 -1.49 2.66 -10.64
N VAL A 131 -1.49 2.85 -9.32
CA VAL A 131 -0.25 3.05 -8.56
C VAL A 131 0.66 1.82 -8.61
N GLY A 132 0.11 0.61 -8.46
CA GLY A 132 0.86 -0.64 -8.56
C GLY A 132 1.56 -0.79 -9.92
N PRO A 133 0.83 -0.81 -11.04
CA PRO A 133 1.38 -0.90 -12.38
C PRO A 133 2.41 0.20 -12.72
N GLN A 134 2.11 1.45 -12.37
CA GLN A 134 3.04 2.56 -12.61
C GLN A 134 4.32 2.45 -11.78
N THR A 135 4.24 1.91 -10.56
CA THR A 135 5.42 1.65 -9.73
C THR A 135 6.29 0.56 -10.36
N ALA A 136 5.69 -0.52 -10.83
CA ALA A 136 6.41 -1.60 -11.53
C ALA A 136 7.14 -1.08 -12.78
N GLU A 137 6.47 -0.26 -13.60
CA GLU A 137 7.06 0.37 -14.77
C GLU A 137 8.28 1.25 -14.40
N LYS A 138 8.15 2.08 -13.36
CA LYS A 138 9.26 2.96 -12.89
C LYS A 138 10.43 2.19 -12.29
N LEU A 139 10.19 0.99 -11.80
CA LEU A 139 11.22 0.08 -11.30
C LEU A 139 11.83 -0.79 -12.41
N GLY A 140 11.21 -0.82 -13.59
CA GLY A 140 11.64 -1.68 -14.70
C GLY A 140 11.46 -3.16 -14.42
N ILE A 141 10.44 -3.52 -13.63
CA ILE A 141 10.16 -4.92 -13.26
C ILE A 141 8.85 -5.39 -13.88
N PRO A 142 8.72 -6.70 -14.20
CA PRO A 142 7.47 -7.25 -14.69
C PRO A 142 6.38 -7.17 -13.62
N GLN A 143 5.12 -7.14 -14.07
CA GLN A 143 3.95 -7.13 -13.19
C GLN A 143 2.99 -8.26 -13.54
N ILE A 144 2.31 -8.77 -12.51
CA ILE A 144 1.20 -9.70 -12.62
C ILE A 144 0.03 -9.06 -11.88
N THR A 145 -1.14 -8.99 -12.52
CA THR A 145 -2.32 -8.36 -11.95
C THR A 145 -3.39 -9.41 -11.64
N TYR A 146 -4.29 -9.08 -10.71
CA TYR A 146 -5.39 -9.97 -10.29
C TYR A 146 -4.93 -11.36 -9.83
N THR A 147 -3.81 -11.38 -9.07
CA THR A 147 -3.29 -12.63 -8.50
C THR A 147 -4.24 -13.12 -7.41
N GLU A 148 -4.72 -14.33 -7.56
CA GLU A 148 -5.58 -14.99 -6.59
C GLU A 148 -4.77 -15.84 -5.61
N GLU A 149 -3.76 -16.55 -6.12
CA GLU A 149 -2.94 -17.47 -5.33
C GLU A 149 -1.50 -17.54 -5.87
N ILE A 150 -0.54 -17.76 -4.96
CA ILE A 150 0.85 -18.06 -5.28
C ILE A 150 1.11 -19.54 -5.03
N LEU A 151 1.12 -20.33 -6.08
CA LEU A 151 1.26 -21.79 -5.98
C LEU A 151 2.68 -22.21 -5.58
N ASN A 152 3.68 -21.61 -6.22
CA ASN A 152 5.09 -21.90 -5.97
C ASN A 152 5.99 -20.69 -6.24
N VAL A 153 7.13 -20.64 -5.54
CA VAL A 153 8.18 -19.65 -5.76
C VAL A 153 9.52 -20.35 -5.79
N GLU A 154 10.30 -20.10 -6.84
CA GLU A 154 11.65 -20.64 -7.02
C GLU A 154 12.62 -19.51 -7.31
N LYS A 155 13.86 -19.64 -6.84
CA LYS A 155 14.97 -18.78 -7.27
C LYS A 155 15.62 -19.43 -8.49
N ASN A 156 15.66 -18.68 -9.58
CA ASN A 156 16.47 -19.05 -10.75
C ASN A 156 17.97 -18.86 -10.48
#